data_4cb034511d71e16182322cd2a52ec19e
#
_entry.id   4cb034511d71e16182322cd2a52ec19e
#
_cell.length_a   1.000
_cell.length_b   1.000
_cell.length_c   1.000
_cell.angle_alpha   90.00
_cell.angle_beta   90.00
_cell.angle_gamma   90.00
#
_symmetry.space_group_name_H-M   'P 1'
#
loop_
_entity.id
_entity.type
_entity.pdbx_description
1 polymer ?
#
loop_
_entity_poly.entity_id
_entity_poly.type
_entity_poly.pdbx_seq_one_letter_code
_entity_poly.pdbx_strand_id
1 'polypeptide(L)'
;MTLPERVVFDAEPLTAHADDEPGSEVVEEYLDAIAADDTAGFVNYVTLTEIRYILARRYDRSTADEYIDWLTDLGTEPIGVADCWKGTADHVISHNPALGDAFALATAEHLTAMLLVGADDDYDAIDDVSITRFRNEAG
;
A
#
# COMPACT_ATOMS: atom_id res chain seq x y z
N MET A 1 -6.43 12.74 -15.29
CA MET A 1 -5.86 11.39 -15.27
C MET A 1 -6.87 10.42 -14.69
N THR A 2 -7.07 9.30 -15.37
CA THR A 2 -8.01 8.28 -14.90
C THR A 2 -7.31 7.35 -13.89
N LEU A 3 -7.85 7.23 -12.69
CA LEU A 3 -7.35 6.30 -11.69
C LEU A 3 -7.90 4.89 -11.94
N PRO A 4 -7.21 3.84 -11.47
CA PRO A 4 -7.67 2.47 -11.64
C PRO A 4 -8.96 2.22 -10.84
N GLU A 5 -9.72 1.19 -11.23
CA GLU A 5 -10.93 0.78 -10.48
C GLU A 5 -10.59 0.28 -9.08
N ARG A 6 -9.42 -0.36 -8.93
CA ARG A 6 -8.95 -0.95 -7.66
C ARG A 6 -7.49 -0.62 -7.45
N VAL A 7 -7.15 -0.18 -6.25
CA VAL A 7 -5.78 0.10 -5.84
C VAL A 7 -5.47 -0.59 -4.52
N VAL A 8 -4.31 -1.25 -4.46
CA VAL A 8 -3.72 -1.75 -3.22
C VAL A 8 -2.55 -0.85 -2.86
N PHE A 9 -2.45 -0.47 -1.61
CA PHE A 9 -1.33 0.36 -1.13
C PHE A 9 -0.25 -0.50 -0.50
N ASP A 10 1.01 -0.24 -0.87
CA ASP A 10 2.16 -0.62 -0.07
C ASP A 10 2.32 0.38 1.09
N ALA A 11 3.25 0.10 2.02
CA ALA A 11 3.42 0.95 3.21
C ALA A 11 3.99 2.32 2.88
N GLU A 12 4.97 2.42 1.98
CA GLU A 12 5.67 3.70 1.72
C GLU A 12 4.73 4.81 1.25
N PRO A 13 3.80 4.60 0.30
CA PRO A 13 2.86 5.66 -0.08
C PRO A 13 2.08 6.23 1.10
N LEU A 14 1.62 5.36 1.99
CA LEU A 14 0.77 5.80 3.11
C LEU A 14 1.58 6.45 4.22
N THR A 15 2.77 5.96 4.53
CA THR A 15 3.64 6.64 5.52
C THR A 15 4.14 7.97 4.99
N ALA A 16 4.43 8.08 3.70
CA ALA A 16 4.79 9.35 3.07
C ALA A 16 3.64 10.35 3.12
N HIS A 17 2.41 9.89 2.90
CA HIS A 17 1.21 10.71 3.01
C HIS A 17 1.02 11.22 4.45
N ALA A 18 1.17 10.34 5.43
CA ALA A 18 1.03 10.70 6.84
C ALA A 18 2.07 11.74 7.28
N ASP A 19 3.27 11.70 6.71
CA ASP A 19 4.39 12.59 7.04
C ASP A 19 4.51 13.81 6.11
N ASP A 20 3.59 13.96 5.18
CA ASP A 20 3.61 15.04 4.18
C ASP A 20 4.94 15.10 3.41
N GLU A 21 5.47 13.94 3.05
CA GLU A 21 6.71 13.81 2.28
C GLU A 21 6.49 14.11 0.79
N PRO A 22 7.57 14.32 0.00
CA PRO A 22 7.44 14.51 -1.43
C PRO A 22 6.65 13.38 -2.10
N GLY A 23 5.69 13.73 -2.96
CA GLY A 23 4.80 12.79 -3.62
C GLY A 23 3.49 12.54 -2.88
N SER A 24 3.31 13.09 -1.67
CA SER A 24 2.10 12.88 -0.88
C SER A 24 0.84 13.36 -1.60
N GLU A 25 0.94 14.39 -2.43
CA GLU A 25 -0.19 14.90 -3.23
C GLU A 25 -0.70 13.86 -4.23
N VAL A 26 0.17 13.01 -4.75
CA VAL A 26 -0.24 11.89 -5.63
C VAL A 26 -1.06 10.87 -4.85
N VAL A 27 -0.59 10.50 -3.65
CA VAL A 27 -1.31 9.58 -2.77
C VAL A 27 -2.67 10.15 -2.38
N GLU A 28 -2.72 11.45 -2.08
CA GLU A 28 -3.95 12.16 -1.74
C GLU A 28 -5.01 12.03 -2.84
N GLU A 29 -4.61 12.08 -4.12
CA GLU A 29 -5.54 11.88 -5.24
C GLU A 29 -6.25 10.53 -5.18
N TYR A 30 -5.50 9.46 -4.86
CA TYR A 30 -6.07 8.12 -4.69
C TYR A 30 -7.03 8.06 -3.50
N LEU A 31 -6.63 8.65 -2.38
CA LEU A 31 -7.46 8.66 -1.17
C LEU A 31 -8.74 9.46 -1.37
N ASP A 32 -8.67 10.61 -2.06
CA ASP A 32 -9.84 11.40 -2.42
C ASP A 32 -10.81 10.60 -3.30
N ALA A 33 -10.28 9.86 -4.28
CA ALA A 33 -11.08 9.03 -5.16
C ALA A 33 -11.75 7.87 -4.40
N ILE A 34 -11.06 7.29 -3.40
CA ILE A 34 -11.63 6.25 -2.56
C ILE A 34 -12.76 6.83 -1.69
N ALA A 35 -12.54 7.98 -1.08
CA ALA A 35 -13.54 8.66 -0.28
C ALA A 35 -14.78 9.04 -1.10
N ALA A 36 -14.61 9.35 -2.39
CA ALA A 36 -15.69 9.67 -3.33
C ALA A 36 -16.35 8.43 -3.96
N ASP A 37 -15.88 7.22 -3.61
CA ASP A 37 -16.37 5.95 -4.16
C ASP A 37 -16.12 5.81 -5.67
N ASP A 38 -15.13 6.51 -6.20
CA ASP A 38 -14.71 6.43 -7.61
C ASP A 38 -13.66 5.33 -7.85
N THR A 39 -12.94 4.94 -6.80
CA THR A 39 -11.91 3.90 -6.81
C THR A 39 -12.08 3.05 -5.55
N ALA A 40 -11.93 1.73 -5.65
CA ALA A 40 -11.90 0.85 -4.49
C ALA A 40 -10.45 0.74 -3.98
N GLY A 41 -10.23 1.03 -2.70
CA GLY A 41 -8.93 0.98 -2.06
C GLY A 41 -8.80 -0.16 -1.08
N PHE A 42 -7.61 -0.79 -1.05
CA PHE A 42 -7.34 -1.97 -0.22
C PHE A 42 -5.95 -1.90 0.37
N VAL A 43 -5.78 -2.53 1.53
CA VAL A 43 -4.48 -2.63 2.20
C VAL A 43 -4.42 -3.94 2.98
N ASN A 44 -3.32 -4.70 2.84
CA ASN A 44 -3.16 -5.92 3.61
C ASN A 44 -2.89 -5.60 5.09
N TYR A 45 -3.34 -6.46 5.99
CA TYR A 45 -3.06 -6.28 7.42
C TYR A 45 -1.56 -6.27 7.75
N VAL A 46 -0.73 -6.97 6.98
CA VAL A 46 0.74 -6.90 7.12
C VAL A 46 1.22 -5.47 6.84
N THR A 47 0.69 -4.85 5.79
CA THR A 47 1.00 -3.44 5.47
C THR A 47 0.54 -2.50 6.58
N LEU A 48 -0.65 -2.71 7.12
CA LEU A 48 -1.14 -1.92 8.27
C LEU A 48 -0.23 -2.07 9.49
N THR A 49 0.28 -3.28 9.72
CA THR A 49 1.25 -3.55 10.79
C THR A 49 2.52 -2.70 10.59
N GLU A 50 3.04 -2.66 9.37
CA GLU A 50 4.21 -1.84 9.04
C GLU A 50 3.93 -0.36 9.25
N ILE A 51 2.82 0.15 8.75
CA ILE A 51 2.41 1.56 8.92
C ILE A 51 2.34 1.89 10.40
N ARG A 52 1.72 1.01 11.20
CA ARG A 52 1.56 1.25 12.63
C ARG A 52 2.89 1.38 13.35
N TYR A 53 3.82 0.44 13.15
CA TYR A 53 5.09 0.54 13.88
C TYR A 53 5.98 1.66 13.35
N ILE A 54 5.94 1.97 12.06
CA ILE A 54 6.69 3.10 11.50
C ILE A 54 6.20 4.42 12.11
N LEU A 55 4.90 4.67 12.09
CA LEU A 55 4.33 5.91 12.62
C LEU A 55 4.46 5.98 14.15
N ALA A 56 4.29 4.85 14.85
CA ALA A 56 4.44 4.83 16.30
C ALA A 56 5.88 5.14 16.74
N ARG A 57 6.87 4.68 15.97
CA ARG A 57 8.29 4.99 16.24
C ARG A 57 8.66 6.45 15.95
N ARG A 58 8.03 7.03 14.91
CA ARG A 58 8.25 8.45 14.55
C ARG A 58 7.51 9.40 15.48
N TYR A 59 6.35 9.02 15.95
CA TYR A 59 5.46 9.82 16.79
C TYR A 59 5.08 9.07 18.05
N ASP A 60 3.93 8.40 18.04
CA ASP A 60 3.44 7.56 19.14
C ASP A 60 2.35 6.61 18.61
N ARG A 61 1.92 5.67 19.47
CA ARG A 61 0.90 4.69 19.11
C ARG A 61 -0.44 5.33 18.78
N SER A 62 -0.81 6.36 19.53
CA SER A 62 -2.09 7.05 19.34
C SER A 62 -2.16 7.72 17.96
N THR A 63 -1.09 8.39 17.55
CA THR A 63 -1.00 9.02 16.23
C THR A 63 -1.09 7.98 15.11
N ALA A 64 -0.39 6.85 15.27
CA ALA A 64 -0.45 5.75 14.30
C ALA A 64 -1.88 5.21 14.18
N ASP A 65 -2.54 4.95 15.31
CA ASP A 65 -3.90 4.43 15.32
C ASP A 65 -4.91 5.41 14.72
N GLU A 66 -4.76 6.70 15.00
CA GLU A 66 -5.61 7.74 14.42
C GLU A 66 -5.51 7.78 12.89
N TYR A 67 -4.29 7.67 12.35
CA TYR A 67 -4.09 7.64 10.90
C TYR A 67 -4.75 6.40 10.26
N ILE A 68 -4.56 5.23 10.86
CA ILE A 68 -5.14 3.97 10.36
C ILE A 68 -6.66 4.01 10.44
N ASP A 69 -7.23 4.49 11.53
CA ASP A 69 -8.68 4.64 11.68
C ASP A 69 -9.24 5.58 10.62
N TRP A 70 -8.57 6.70 10.39
CA TRP A 70 -8.95 7.65 9.34
C TRP A 70 -8.91 6.98 7.96
N LEU A 71 -7.84 6.24 7.66
CA LEU A 71 -7.65 5.55 6.38
C LEU A 71 -8.77 4.54 6.12
N THR A 72 -9.14 3.74 7.12
CA THR A 72 -10.19 2.75 6.99
C THR A 72 -11.58 3.40 6.96
N ASP A 73 -11.78 4.46 7.72
CA ASP A 73 -13.07 5.18 7.76
C ASP A 73 -13.40 5.84 6.42
N LEU A 74 -12.39 6.30 5.68
CA LEU A 74 -12.64 6.91 4.35
C LEU A 74 -13.00 5.87 3.28
N GLY A 75 -12.75 4.58 3.53
CA GLY A 75 -13.16 3.50 2.64
C GLY A 75 -12.08 2.50 2.23
N THR A 76 -10.83 2.66 2.69
CA THR A 76 -9.79 1.69 2.40
C THR A 76 -10.03 0.40 3.18
N GLU A 77 -10.20 -0.72 2.47
CA GLU A 77 -10.58 -2.00 3.09
C GLU A 77 -9.35 -2.83 3.46
N PRO A 78 -9.20 -3.24 4.73
CA PRO A 78 -8.15 -4.17 5.12
C PRO A 78 -8.40 -5.57 4.57
N ILE A 79 -7.35 -6.21 4.06
CA ILE A 79 -7.42 -7.57 3.50
C ILE A 79 -6.60 -8.52 4.39
N GLY A 80 -7.18 -9.67 4.69
CA GLY A 80 -6.59 -10.66 5.58
C GLY A 80 -5.42 -11.43 4.97
N VAL A 81 -4.51 -11.86 5.84
CA VAL A 81 -3.36 -12.68 5.46
C VAL A 81 -3.80 -14.03 4.88
N ALA A 82 -4.90 -14.58 5.36
CA ALA A 82 -5.42 -15.88 4.91
C ALA A 82 -5.71 -15.94 3.41
N ASP A 83 -6.05 -14.81 2.80
CA ASP A 83 -6.36 -14.72 1.37
C ASP A 83 -5.11 -14.62 0.50
N CYS A 84 -3.95 -14.32 1.07
CA CYS A 84 -2.76 -13.90 0.32
C CYS A 84 -1.49 -14.72 0.61
N TRP A 85 -1.47 -15.57 1.65
CA TRP A 85 -0.21 -16.17 2.11
C TRP A 85 0.49 -17.06 1.07
N LYS A 86 -0.27 -17.82 0.28
CA LYS A 86 0.33 -18.67 -0.76
C LYS A 86 0.93 -17.86 -1.90
N GLY A 87 0.18 -16.87 -2.40
CA GLY A 87 0.68 -15.95 -3.42
C GLY A 87 1.90 -15.18 -2.94
N THR A 88 1.89 -14.80 -1.66
CA THR A 88 3.05 -14.15 -1.03
C THR A 88 4.28 -15.06 -1.10
N ALA A 89 4.14 -16.33 -0.72
CA ALA A 89 5.23 -17.30 -0.79
C ALA A 89 5.75 -17.46 -2.23
N ASP A 90 4.86 -17.50 -3.19
CA ASP A 90 5.23 -17.62 -4.61
C ASP A 90 6.04 -16.41 -5.09
N HIS A 91 5.70 -15.21 -4.67
CA HIS A 91 6.47 -14.00 -5.01
C HIS A 91 7.86 -14.02 -4.37
N VAL A 92 7.97 -14.49 -3.13
CA VAL A 92 9.29 -14.65 -2.47
C VAL A 92 10.15 -15.66 -3.23
N ILE A 93 9.58 -16.77 -3.64
CA ILE A 93 10.29 -17.83 -4.39
C ILE A 93 10.76 -17.27 -5.75
N SER A 94 9.91 -16.54 -6.46
CA SER A 94 10.21 -16.09 -7.84
C SER A 94 11.09 -14.85 -7.90
N HIS A 95 10.95 -13.91 -6.97
CA HIS A 95 11.57 -12.58 -7.06
C HIS A 95 12.34 -12.17 -5.81
N ASN A 96 12.14 -12.87 -4.70
CA ASN A 96 12.77 -12.62 -3.41
C ASN A 96 12.66 -11.17 -2.90
N PRO A 97 11.49 -10.53 -2.97
CA PRO A 97 11.30 -9.23 -2.34
C PRO A 97 11.25 -9.36 -0.82
N ALA A 98 11.30 -8.23 -0.10
CA ALA A 98 11.01 -8.22 1.33
C ALA A 98 9.60 -8.79 1.58
N LEU A 99 9.41 -9.42 2.74
CA LEU A 99 8.14 -10.11 3.03
C LEU A 99 6.93 -9.18 2.96
N GLY A 100 7.03 -7.96 3.49
CA GLY A 100 5.94 -6.98 3.41
C GLY A 100 5.58 -6.61 1.98
N ASP A 101 6.59 -6.43 1.12
CA ASP A 101 6.39 -6.14 -0.30
C ASP A 101 5.72 -7.33 -1.01
N ALA A 102 6.12 -8.55 -0.65
CA ALA A 102 5.51 -9.76 -1.21
C ALA A 102 4.03 -9.88 -0.84
N PHE A 103 3.65 -9.50 0.39
CA PHE A 103 2.23 -9.45 0.78
C PHE A 103 1.45 -8.40 -0.01
N ALA A 104 2.04 -7.24 -0.27
CA ALA A 104 1.41 -6.22 -1.08
C ALA A 104 1.19 -6.70 -2.52
N LEU A 105 2.19 -7.35 -3.12
CA LEU A 105 2.09 -7.94 -4.46
C LEU A 105 0.98 -9.00 -4.54
N ALA A 106 0.96 -9.91 -3.59
CA ALA A 106 -0.04 -10.99 -3.55
C ALA A 106 -1.45 -10.44 -3.34
N THR A 107 -1.61 -9.39 -2.56
CA THR A 107 -2.90 -8.73 -2.34
C THR A 107 -3.41 -8.13 -3.64
N ALA A 108 -2.56 -7.40 -4.37
CA ALA A 108 -2.93 -6.80 -5.64
C ALA A 108 -3.31 -7.86 -6.67
N GLU A 109 -2.56 -8.96 -6.73
CA GLU A 109 -2.84 -10.07 -7.64
C GLU A 109 -4.17 -10.75 -7.29
N HIS A 110 -4.41 -11.02 -6.01
CA HIS A 110 -5.65 -11.64 -5.51
C HIS A 110 -6.89 -10.81 -5.89
N LEU A 111 -6.78 -9.49 -5.81
CA LEU A 111 -7.89 -8.57 -6.07
C LEU A 111 -7.96 -8.08 -7.52
N THR A 112 -7.00 -8.49 -8.35
CA THR A 112 -6.84 -7.96 -9.71
C THR A 112 -6.84 -6.43 -9.67
N ALA A 113 -5.98 -5.89 -8.82
CA ALA A 113 -5.85 -4.46 -8.54
C ALA A 113 -4.46 -3.95 -8.94
N MET A 114 -4.36 -2.64 -9.15
CA MET A 114 -3.08 -1.98 -9.33
C MET A 114 -2.44 -1.79 -7.94
N LEU A 115 -1.13 -2.02 -7.84
CA LEU A 115 -0.36 -1.80 -6.62
C LEU A 115 0.33 -0.44 -6.68
N LEU A 116 0.07 0.41 -5.70
CA LEU A 116 0.76 1.70 -5.55
C LEU A 116 1.92 1.54 -4.59
N VAL A 117 3.14 1.81 -5.08
CA VAL A 117 4.39 1.62 -4.34
C VAL A 117 5.22 2.90 -4.34
N GLY A 118 6.27 2.89 -3.56
CA GLY A 118 7.26 3.96 -3.52
C GLY A 118 8.48 3.68 -4.40
N ALA A 119 9.66 4.06 -3.91
CA ALA A 119 10.90 4.02 -4.66
C ALA A 119 11.68 2.71 -4.53
N ASP A 120 11.22 1.76 -3.71
CA ASP A 120 11.91 0.50 -3.45
C ASP A 120 12.18 -0.28 -4.74
N ASP A 121 13.43 -0.72 -4.94
CA ASP A 121 13.83 -1.46 -6.13
C ASP A 121 13.36 -2.93 -6.14
N ASP A 122 12.80 -3.44 -5.04
CA ASP A 122 12.19 -4.77 -4.99
C ASP A 122 11.13 -4.97 -6.09
N TYR A 123 10.54 -3.89 -6.58
CA TYR A 123 9.50 -3.94 -7.60
C TYR A 123 10.00 -3.86 -9.05
N ASP A 124 11.30 -3.59 -9.27
CA ASP A 124 11.85 -3.32 -10.60
C ASP A 124 11.70 -4.51 -11.58
N ALA A 125 11.81 -5.74 -11.06
CA ALA A 125 11.76 -6.96 -11.88
C ALA A 125 10.36 -7.58 -11.95
N ILE A 126 9.36 -6.97 -11.35
CA ILE A 126 7.99 -7.50 -11.30
C ILE A 126 7.24 -7.08 -12.56
N ASP A 127 6.73 -8.05 -13.32
CA ASP A 127 5.99 -7.80 -14.55
C ASP A 127 4.60 -8.47 -14.59
N ASP A 128 4.27 -9.29 -13.58
CA ASP A 128 3.01 -10.02 -13.49
C ASP A 128 1.94 -9.32 -12.63
N VAL A 129 2.27 -8.17 -12.06
CA VAL A 129 1.35 -7.31 -11.30
C VAL A 129 1.44 -5.90 -11.86
N SER A 130 0.29 -5.23 -12.02
CA SER A 130 0.26 -3.82 -12.43
C SER A 130 0.77 -2.95 -11.28
N ILE A 131 1.88 -2.24 -11.49
CA ILE A 131 2.54 -1.46 -10.45
C ILE A 131 2.67 -0.01 -10.90
N THR A 132 2.35 0.93 -10.02
CA THR A 132 2.55 2.36 -10.22
C THR A 132 3.35 2.90 -9.03
N ARG A 133 4.36 3.71 -9.32
CA ARG A 133 5.14 4.39 -8.28
C ARG A 133 4.56 5.78 -8.04
N PHE A 134 4.33 6.14 -6.78
CA PHE A 134 3.88 7.50 -6.47
C PHE A 134 5.04 8.51 -6.51
N ARG A 135 6.27 8.01 -6.37
CA ARG A 135 7.49 8.80 -6.52
C ARG A 135 8.65 7.88 -6.92
N ASN A 136 9.70 8.43 -7.51
CA ASN A 136 10.86 7.67 -7.98
C ASN A 136 12.05 7.72 -7.02
N GLU A 137 12.04 8.61 -6.03
CA GLU A 137 13.09 8.76 -5.02
C GLU A 137 12.46 8.83 -3.64
N ALA A 138 13.15 8.25 -2.64
CA ALA A 138 12.72 8.34 -1.25
C ALA A 138 12.80 9.79 -0.76
N GLY A 139 11.80 10.18 0.01
CA GLY A 139 11.72 11.53 0.58
C GLY A 139 12.62 11.76 1.77
#